data_999ce0483c53df783b08c2d6eb00310f
#
_entry.id   999ce0483c53df783b08c2d6eb00310f
#
_cell.length_a   1.000
_cell.length_b   1.000
_cell.length_c   1.000
_cell.angle_alpha   90.00
_cell.angle_beta   90.00
_cell.angle_gamma   90.00
#
_symmetry.space_group_name_H-M   'P 1'
#
loop_
_entity.id
_entity.type
_entity.pdbx_description
1 polymer ?
#
loop_
_entity_poly.entity_id
_entity_poly.type
_entity_poly.pdbx_seq_one_letter_code
_entity_poly.pdbx_strand_id
1 'polypeptide(L)'
;MPTYHSASGSVAEDLFIELFSEAFGAEKAGYLYSQYHFYDIYQNSRYADFVLENGARRVAIEIDDETSHNKSLVASNKFYDDLLKQNSMVHLGWDVYRWAVRQMQIQPEAVKDELRVFLGSHPQFKKIEDYLPQQRGKALDGANLELKKHQTEALRSLQDMRDNSETIALLYHATGTGKTVTAVMDAKNCGGRVLFLAHTQELINQATETFRKLWPSVTVGRYMESIKQPNAHVVCGSVQSVALHLEQFKDDAFDYLIVDEAHHAAADTYQKVLSYFKPAFTLGLTATPERTDDNKVILDIFKNTAHKLDIQTAVEIGELVPIRCIRIHTNIDLTKVRFNSVQYNIRDLESKIYVPERNRLIVDTWLQYVRDKRASSFYRHHLAPK
;
A
#
# COMPACT_ATOMS: atom_id res chain seq x y z
N MET A 1 24.16 -5.96 9.20
CA MET A 1 23.02 -6.17 10.10
C MET A 1 21.76 -5.91 9.29
N PRO A 2 20.77 -6.76 9.31
CA PRO A 2 19.53 -6.48 8.61
C PRO A 2 18.82 -5.35 9.34
N THR A 3 18.62 -4.25 8.66
CA THR A 3 18.06 -3.00 9.18
C THR A 3 16.56 -2.96 8.95
N TYR A 4 15.83 -3.89 9.55
CA TYR A 4 14.36 -3.86 9.49
C TYR A 4 13.73 -3.08 10.64
N HIS A 5 14.52 -2.49 11.49
CA HIS A 5 14.23 -2.42 12.89
C HIS A 5 13.97 -1.06 13.41
N SER A 6 14.25 -0.08 13.13
CA SER A 6 14.10 1.17 13.89
C SER A 6 13.12 2.15 13.25
N ALA A 7 12.28 1.66 12.39
CA ALA A 7 11.38 2.56 11.71
C ALA A 7 10.21 3.03 12.59
N SER A 8 9.86 2.26 13.62
CA SER A 8 8.78 2.65 14.54
C SER A 8 9.24 3.58 15.65
N GLY A 9 10.55 3.63 15.92
CA GLY A 9 11.09 4.36 17.07
C GLY A 9 10.69 3.75 18.42
N SER A 10 10.11 2.55 18.43
CA SER A 10 9.69 1.85 19.65
C SER A 10 10.81 0.94 20.15
N VAL A 11 11.38 1.29 21.31
CA VAL A 11 12.37 0.45 22.01
C VAL A 11 11.82 -0.96 22.29
N ALA A 12 10.51 -1.06 22.49
CA ALA A 12 9.83 -2.33 22.75
C ALA A 12 9.79 -3.25 21.53
N GLU A 13 9.53 -2.69 20.35
CA GLU A 13 9.56 -3.43 19.10
C GLU A 13 10.98 -3.87 18.74
N ASP A 14 11.97 -3.01 18.97
CA ASP A 14 13.38 -3.34 18.74
C ASP A 14 13.83 -4.52 19.62
N LEU A 15 13.45 -4.51 20.91
CA LEU A 15 13.71 -5.63 21.83
C LEU A 15 13.05 -6.93 21.38
N PHE A 16 11.80 -6.86 20.89
CA PHE A 16 11.11 -8.05 20.37
C PHE A 16 11.87 -8.64 19.17
N ILE A 17 12.32 -7.80 18.26
CA ILE A 17 13.06 -8.23 17.06
C ILE A 17 14.41 -8.88 17.43
N GLU A 18 15.09 -8.35 18.46
CA GLU A 18 16.30 -8.95 18.99
C GLU A 18 16.02 -10.38 19.50
N LEU A 19 15.03 -10.54 20.37
CA LEU A 19 14.63 -11.85 20.90
C LEU A 19 14.15 -12.81 19.80
N PHE A 20 13.40 -12.33 18.83
CA PHE A 20 12.97 -13.12 17.68
C PHE A 20 14.18 -13.57 16.84
N SER A 21 15.14 -12.67 16.61
CA SER A 21 16.36 -12.95 15.87
C SER A 21 17.24 -13.98 16.59
N GLU A 22 17.31 -13.93 17.91
CA GLU A 22 18.00 -14.92 18.72
C GLU A 22 17.29 -16.28 18.71
N ALA A 23 15.96 -16.30 18.67
CA ALA A 23 15.16 -17.52 18.65
C ALA A 23 15.23 -18.26 17.31
N PHE A 24 15.20 -17.54 16.19
CA PHE A 24 15.01 -18.09 14.84
C PHE A 24 16.09 -17.71 13.82
N GLY A 25 16.98 -16.80 14.14
CA GLY A 25 17.98 -16.25 13.24
C GLY A 25 17.58 -14.90 12.63
N ALA A 26 18.57 -14.03 12.45
CA ALA A 26 18.38 -12.67 11.95
C ALA A 26 17.76 -12.61 10.54
N GLU A 27 17.97 -13.64 9.71
CA GLU A 27 17.33 -13.72 8.40
C GLU A 27 15.80 -13.83 8.50
N LYS A 28 15.30 -14.61 9.47
CA LYS A 28 13.86 -14.82 9.66
C LYS A 28 13.15 -13.60 10.23
N ALA A 29 13.84 -12.77 11.02
CA ALA A 29 13.31 -11.49 11.45
C ALA A 29 12.96 -10.56 10.29
N GLY A 30 13.61 -10.72 9.15
CA GLY A 30 13.29 -9.97 7.94
C GLY A 30 11.92 -10.26 7.33
N TYR A 31 11.20 -11.27 7.81
CA TYR A 31 9.82 -11.56 7.38
C TYR A 31 8.76 -10.96 8.29
N LEU A 32 9.14 -10.34 9.41
CA LEU A 32 8.23 -9.60 10.26
C LEU A 32 7.80 -8.30 9.56
N TYR A 33 6.54 -8.19 9.24
CA TYR A 33 5.96 -6.95 8.74
C TYR A 33 5.60 -6.06 9.92
N SER A 34 6.39 -5.03 10.19
CA SER A 34 6.12 -4.08 11.25
C SER A 34 4.96 -3.14 10.87
N GLN A 35 4.17 -2.74 11.86
CA GLN A 35 3.06 -1.80 11.69
C GLN A 35 2.13 -2.19 10.52
N TYR A 36 1.65 -3.44 10.56
CA TYR A 36 0.82 -3.98 9.51
C TYR A 36 -0.58 -3.39 9.56
N HIS A 37 -0.96 -2.69 8.51
CA HIS A 37 -2.26 -2.03 8.42
C HIS A 37 -3.39 -3.02 8.13
N PHE A 38 -4.53 -2.86 8.86
CA PHE A 38 -5.77 -3.57 8.58
C PHE A 38 -6.98 -2.72 8.99
N TYR A 39 -8.18 -3.16 8.67
CA TYR A 39 -9.42 -2.52 9.10
C TYR A 39 -10.14 -3.39 10.13
N ASP A 40 -10.62 -2.76 11.21
CA ASP A 40 -11.49 -3.43 12.19
C ASP A 40 -12.89 -3.69 11.61
N ILE A 41 -13.75 -4.37 12.39
CA ILE A 41 -15.12 -4.70 11.95
C ILE A 41 -15.98 -3.46 11.66
N TYR A 42 -15.61 -2.29 12.17
CA TYR A 42 -16.26 -1.00 11.90
C TYR A 42 -15.57 -0.20 10.81
N GLN A 43 -14.60 -0.78 10.11
CA GLN A 43 -13.81 -0.15 9.04
C GLN A 43 -12.91 0.99 9.53
N ASN A 44 -12.56 1.02 10.81
CA ASN A 44 -11.53 1.93 11.29
C ASN A 44 -10.14 1.38 10.97
N SER A 45 -9.23 2.28 10.62
CA SER A 45 -7.83 1.96 10.36
C SER A 45 -7.11 1.49 11.63
N ARG A 46 -6.46 0.34 11.57
CA ARG A 46 -5.72 -0.29 12.66
C ARG A 46 -4.35 -0.77 12.20
N TYR A 47 -3.45 -0.92 13.15
CA TYR A 47 -2.10 -1.43 12.89
C TYR A 47 -1.78 -2.54 13.88
N ALA A 48 -1.29 -3.68 13.39
CA ALA A 48 -0.67 -4.70 14.21
C ALA A 48 0.84 -4.43 14.29
N ASP A 49 1.45 -4.61 15.47
CA ASP A 49 2.86 -4.27 15.66
C ASP A 49 3.74 -5.09 14.72
N PHE A 50 3.51 -6.40 14.63
CA PHE A 50 4.12 -7.25 13.62
C PHE A 50 3.12 -8.25 13.05
N VAL A 51 3.33 -8.63 11.78
CA VAL A 51 2.61 -9.73 11.15
C VAL A 51 3.58 -10.63 10.40
N LEU A 52 3.39 -11.94 10.56
CA LEU A 52 3.95 -12.96 9.68
C LEU A 52 2.85 -13.48 8.76
N GLU A 53 3.12 -13.58 7.47
CA GLU A 53 2.15 -14.13 6.52
C GLU A 53 2.81 -15.02 5.46
N ASN A 54 2.08 -16.04 5.02
CA ASN A 54 2.46 -16.92 3.92
C ASN A 54 1.36 -17.05 2.85
N GLY A 55 0.64 -15.99 2.62
CA GLY A 55 -0.45 -15.91 1.63
C GLY A 55 -1.82 -16.36 2.15
N ALA A 56 -1.92 -17.53 2.77
CA ALA A 56 -3.20 -18.07 3.26
C ALA A 56 -3.41 -17.86 4.76
N ARG A 57 -2.34 -17.68 5.52
CA ARG A 57 -2.34 -17.59 6.98
C ARG A 57 -1.62 -16.36 7.43
N ARG A 58 -2.12 -15.74 8.50
CA ARG A 58 -1.51 -14.57 9.16
C ARG A 58 -1.41 -14.79 10.64
N VAL A 59 -0.26 -14.43 11.19
CA VAL A 59 -0.01 -14.35 12.63
C VAL A 59 0.27 -12.91 12.97
N ALA A 60 -0.59 -12.31 13.76
CA ALA A 60 -0.35 -11.00 14.35
C ALA A 60 0.40 -11.17 15.68
N ILE A 61 1.37 -10.32 15.90
CA ILE A 61 2.17 -10.25 17.12
C ILE A 61 2.01 -8.83 17.66
N GLU A 62 1.54 -8.73 18.89
CA GLU A 62 1.31 -7.47 19.61
C GLU A 62 2.28 -7.35 20.77
N ILE A 63 2.87 -6.18 20.94
CA ILE A 63 3.81 -5.87 22.01
C ILE A 63 3.15 -4.92 22.99
N ASP A 64 2.81 -5.44 24.17
CA ASP A 64 2.05 -4.70 25.16
C ASP A 64 2.94 -4.03 26.19
N ASP A 65 2.80 -2.72 26.33
CA ASP A 65 3.33 -2.00 27.47
C ASP A 65 2.34 -2.14 28.65
N GLU A 66 2.82 -2.62 29.81
CA GLU A 66 2.00 -2.80 31.02
C GLU A 66 1.34 -1.49 31.47
N THR A 67 1.93 -0.34 31.19
CA THR A 67 1.35 0.97 31.50
C THR A 67 0.09 1.23 30.69
N SER A 68 -0.03 0.62 29.53
CA SER A 68 -1.16 0.79 28.61
C SER A 68 -2.31 -0.21 28.85
N HIS A 69 -2.07 -1.31 29.56
CA HIS A 69 -3.05 -2.40 29.75
C HIS A 69 -3.48 -2.66 31.22
N ASN A 70 -2.93 -1.91 32.17
CA ASN A 70 -3.36 -2.05 33.58
C ASN A 70 -4.73 -1.41 33.76
N LYS A 71 -5.77 -2.24 34.02
CA LYS A 71 -7.17 -1.82 34.22
C LYS A 71 -7.36 -0.68 35.21
N SER A 72 -6.44 -0.51 36.16
CA SER A 72 -6.49 0.57 37.16
C SER A 72 -5.87 1.87 36.67
N LEU A 73 -5.10 1.87 35.56
CA LEU A 73 -4.36 3.01 35.03
C LEU A 73 -4.86 3.48 33.65
N VAL A 74 -5.61 2.63 32.93
CA VAL A 74 -6.09 2.93 31.58
C VAL A 74 -7.56 3.31 31.61
N ALA A 75 -7.92 4.37 30.90
CA ALA A 75 -9.32 4.73 30.67
C ALA A 75 -10.06 3.54 30.01
N SER A 76 -11.27 3.24 30.52
CA SER A 76 -12.09 2.11 30.04
C SER A 76 -12.22 2.05 28.51
N ASN A 77 -12.25 3.19 27.85
CA ASN A 77 -12.36 3.30 26.40
C ASN A 77 -11.15 2.71 25.68
N LYS A 78 -9.91 2.88 26.17
CA LYS A 78 -8.71 2.33 25.55
C LYS A 78 -8.68 0.80 25.65
N PHE A 79 -9.08 0.27 26.81
CA PHE A 79 -9.17 -1.17 27.01
C PHE A 79 -10.19 -1.83 26.07
N TYR A 80 -11.36 -1.20 25.86
CA TYR A 80 -12.35 -1.70 24.90
C TYR A 80 -11.87 -1.59 23.45
N ASP A 81 -11.12 -0.56 23.14
CA ASP A 81 -10.55 -0.35 21.81
C ASP A 81 -9.49 -1.42 21.47
N ASP A 82 -8.63 -1.76 22.42
CA ASP A 82 -7.65 -2.84 22.28
C ASP A 82 -8.32 -4.22 22.11
N LEU A 83 -9.40 -4.48 22.87
CA LEU A 83 -10.20 -5.70 22.66
C LEU A 83 -10.85 -5.75 21.29
N LEU A 84 -11.37 -4.63 20.80
CA LEU A 84 -11.95 -4.53 19.48
C LEU A 84 -10.89 -4.80 18.39
N LYS A 85 -9.70 -4.24 18.54
CA LYS A 85 -8.56 -4.48 17.64
C LYS A 85 -8.25 -5.98 17.58
N GLN A 86 -8.06 -6.63 18.73
CA GLN A 86 -7.75 -8.06 18.80
C GLN A 86 -8.89 -8.92 18.23
N ASN A 87 -10.14 -8.67 18.60
CA ASN A 87 -11.28 -9.43 18.13
C ASN A 87 -11.46 -9.28 16.61
N SER A 88 -11.12 -8.12 16.05
CA SER A 88 -11.15 -7.90 14.60
C SER A 88 -10.10 -8.73 13.86
N MET A 89 -8.88 -8.85 14.41
CA MET A 89 -7.84 -9.73 13.84
C MET A 89 -8.28 -11.20 13.90
N VAL A 90 -8.83 -11.65 15.02
CA VAL A 90 -9.36 -13.03 15.16
C VAL A 90 -10.52 -13.28 14.18
N HIS A 91 -11.44 -12.31 14.04
CA HIS A 91 -12.54 -12.40 13.08
C HIS A 91 -12.05 -12.50 11.62
N LEU A 92 -10.93 -11.85 11.31
CA LEU A 92 -10.27 -11.94 10.00
C LEU A 92 -9.53 -13.28 9.80
N GLY A 93 -9.58 -14.18 10.77
CA GLY A 93 -8.95 -15.50 10.71
C GLY A 93 -7.45 -15.48 11.01
N TRP A 94 -6.96 -14.48 11.69
CA TRP A 94 -5.56 -14.39 12.09
C TRP A 94 -5.32 -15.12 13.41
N ASP A 95 -4.17 -15.75 13.56
CA ASP A 95 -3.66 -16.16 14.86
C ASP A 95 -3.05 -14.91 15.54
N VAL A 96 -3.33 -14.67 16.82
CA VAL A 96 -2.86 -13.49 17.54
C VAL A 96 -2.07 -13.91 18.77
N TYR A 97 -0.82 -13.46 18.89
CA TYR A 97 0.03 -13.66 20.07
C TYR A 97 0.48 -12.32 20.64
N ARG A 98 0.61 -12.27 21.95
CA ARG A 98 0.92 -11.02 22.65
C ARG A 98 2.03 -11.26 23.68
N TRP A 99 2.99 -10.32 23.75
CA TRP A 99 4.06 -10.31 24.75
C TRP A 99 4.15 -8.95 25.42
N ALA A 100 4.29 -8.98 26.77
CA ALA A 100 4.49 -7.75 27.52
C ALA A 100 5.96 -7.31 27.47
N VAL A 101 6.20 -5.99 27.33
CA VAL A 101 7.56 -5.41 27.32
C VAL A 101 8.33 -5.83 28.57
N ARG A 102 7.70 -5.80 29.74
CA ARG A 102 8.34 -6.20 31.00
C ARG A 102 8.74 -7.68 31.04
N GLN A 103 7.91 -8.57 30.47
CA GLN A 103 8.25 -9.98 30.34
C GLN A 103 9.49 -10.15 29.47
N MET A 104 9.56 -9.47 28.33
CA MET A 104 10.72 -9.51 27.43
C MET A 104 12.01 -9.02 28.12
N GLN A 105 11.91 -8.00 28.99
CA GLN A 105 13.03 -7.46 29.74
C GLN A 105 13.51 -8.34 30.88
N ILE A 106 12.59 -8.96 31.63
CA ILE A 106 12.90 -9.70 32.87
C ILE A 106 13.13 -11.19 32.58
N GLN A 107 12.45 -11.75 31.59
CA GLN A 107 12.46 -13.17 31.27
C GLN A 107 12.71 -13.44 29.77
N PRO A 108 13.80 -12.91 29.19
CA PRO A 108 14.05 -13.02 27.74
C PRO A 108 14.13 -14.46 27.25
N GLU A 109 14.73 -15.38 28.04
CA GLU A 109 14.81 -16.80 27.68
C GLU A 109 13.43 -17.46 27.62
N ALA A 110 12.56 -17.16 28.58
CA ALA A 110 11.19 -17.67 28.56
C ALA A 110 10.42 -17.20 27.32
N VAL A 111 10.56 -15.92 26.94
CA VAL A 111 9.96 -15.38 25.73
C VAL A 111 10.48 -16.07 24.48
N LYS A 112 11.78 -16.32 24.38
CA LYS A 112 12.37 -17.08 23.25
C LYS A 112 11.84 -18.52 23.19
N ASP A 113 11.65 -19.16 24.32
CA ASP A 113 11.06 -20.51 24.37
C ASP A 113 9.58 -20.51 24.00
N GLU A 114 8.81 -19.51 24.46
CA GLU A 114 7.42 -19.30 24.04
C GLU A 114 7.33 -19.05 22.52
N LEU A 115 8.19 -18.21 21.97
CA LEU A 115 8.27 -17.97 20.52
C LEU A 115 8.52 -19.29 19.76
N ARG A 116 9.47 -20.11 20.22
CA ARG A 116 9.76 -21.41 19.61
C ARG A 116 8.58 -22.38 19.70
N VAL A 117 7.84 -22.36 20.81
CA VAL A 117 6.66 -23.20 21.01
C VAL A 117 5.51 -22.73 20.14
N PHE A 118 5.15 -21.45 20.20
CA PHE A 118 3.95 -20.92 19.53
C PHE A 118 4.13 -20.81 18.03
N LEU A 119 5.30 -20.40 17.57
CA LEU A 119 5.59 -20.19 16.14
C LEU A 119 6.41 -21.33 15.54
N GLY A 120 6.94 -22.21 16.37
CA GLY A 120 7.90 -23.26 15.97
C GLY A 120 7.30 -24.67 15.92
N SER A 121 7.72 -25.54 16.83
CA SER A 121 7.63 -27.01 16.70
C SER A 121 6.50 -27.67 17.48
N HIS A 122 5.67 -26.94 18.24
CA HIS A 122 4.63 -27.57 19.05
C HIS A 122 3.51 -28.14 18.15
N PRO A 123 3.06 -29.42 18.36
CA PRO A 123 2.07 -30.06 17.49
C PRO A 123 0.72 -29.37 17.41
N GLN A 124 0.33 -28.64 18.47
CA GLN A 124 -0.94 -27.90 18.55
C GLN A 124 -0.83 -26.51 17.92
N PHE A 125 0.38 -26.00 17.71
CA PHE A 125 0.62 -24.71 17.10
C PHE A 125 1.25 -24.90 15.73
N LYS A 126 0.98 -23.98 14.83
CA LYS A 126 1.56 -24.01 13.50
C LYS A 126 3.05 -23.70 13.59
N LYS A 127 3.84 -24.43 12.81
CA LYS A 127 5.29 -24.16 12.72
C LYS A 127 5.51 -22.79 12.09
N ILE A 128 6.55 -22.11 12.52
CA ILE A 128 6.90 -20.81 11.94
C ILE A 128 7.12 -20.90 10.42
N GLU A 129 7.62 -22.03 9.93
CA GLU A 129 7.80 -22.31 8.50
C GLU A 129 6.49 -22.27 7.72
N ASP A 130 5.32 -22.47 8.36
CA ASP A 130 4.01 -22.34 7.74
C ASP A 130 3.65 -20.87 7.45
N TYR A 131 4.29 -19.94 8.14
CA TYR A 131 4.04 -18.51 8.00
C TYR A 131 5.16 -17.78 7.24
N LEU A 132 6.34 -18.34 7.20
CA LEU A 132 7.47 -17.77 6.49
C LEU A 132 7.53 -18.33 5.07
N PRO A 133 7.88 -17.52 4.07
CA PRO A 133 8.14 -18.02 2.72
C PRO A 133 9.20 -19.11 2.78
N GLN A 134 8.86 -20.31 2.30
CA GLN A 134 9.81 -21.42 2.22
C GLN A 134 10.84 -21.12 1.14
N GLN A 135 12.03 -20.76 1.52
CA GLN A 135 13.19 -20.49 0.68
C GLN A 135 13.14 -19.18 -0.13
N ARG A 136 14.09 -18.30 0.18
CA ARG A 136 14.51 -17.16 -0.66
C ARG A 136 15.12 -17.62 -1.99
N GLY A 137 14.64 -18.54 -2.68
CA GLY A 137 15.29 -18.97 -3.90
C GLY A 137 14.50 -19.94 -4.76
N LYS A 138 13.38 -20.45 -4.27
CA LYS A 138 12.57 -21.39 -5.05
C LYS A 138 11.07 -21.17 -5.03
N ALA A 139 10.53 -20.35 -4.12
CA ALA A 139 9.10 -20.36 -3.92
C ALA A 139 8.33 -19.34 -4.77
N LEU A 140 8.94 -18.34 -5.35
CA LEU A 140 8.23 -17.35 -6.12
C LEU A 140 8.90 -16.88 -7.43
N ASP A 141 10.04 -17.44 -7.80
CA ASP A 141 10.46 -17.39 -9.21
C ASP A 141 9.54 -18.26 -10.12
N GLY A 142 8.57 -18.91 -9.54
CA GLY A 142 7.72 -19.88 -10.19
C GLY A 142 6.22 -19.64 -10.15
N ALA A 143 5.70 -18.58 -9.61
CA ALA A 143 4.45 -18.08 -10.16
C ALA A 143 4.84 -17.48 -11.52
N ASN A 144 4.71 -18.26 -12.58
CA ASN A 144 4.68 -17.75 -13.93
C ASN A 144 3.60 -16.65 -13.97
N LEU A 145 4.00 -15.42 -13.60
CA LEU A 145 3.22 -14.26 -13.91
C LEU A 145 3.35 -14.12 -15.42
N GLU A 146 2.41 -14.73 -16.15
CA GLU A 146 2.27 -14.45 -17.56
C GLU A 146 1.96 -12.96 -17.70
N LEU A 147 2.98 -12.21 -18.07
CA LEU A 147 2.81 -10.80 -18.39
C LEU A 147 1.85 -10.72 -19.57
N LYS A 148 0.89 -9.85 -19.46
CA LYS A 148 -0.02 -9.55 -20.54
C LYS A 148 0.74 -8.94 -21.71
N LYS A 149 0.21 -9.09 -22.92
CA LYS A 149 0.86 -8.62 -24.15
C LYS A 149 1.28 -7.15 -24.05
N HIS A 150 0.36 -6.28 -23.62
CA HIS A 150 0.64 -4.84 -23.47
C HIS A 150 1.72 -4.54 -22.40
N GLN A 151 1.85 -5.37 -21.37
CA GLN A 151 2.92 -5.23 -20.35
C GLN A 151 4.26 -5.61 -20.94
N THR A 152 4.32 -6.69 -21.73
CA THR A 152 5.55 -7.10 -22.42
C THR A 152 5.98 -6.06 -23.46
N GLU A 153 5.05 -5.48 -24.20
CA GLU A 153 5.30 -4.40 -25.15
C GLU A 153 5.84 -3.15 -24.43
N ALA A 154 5.22 -2.78 -23.31
CA ALA A 154 5.68 -1.65 -22.49
C ALA A 154 7.10 -1.85 -21.95
N LEU A 155 7.42 -3.06 -21.43
CA LEU A 155 8.77 -3.38 -20.94
C LEU A 155 9.82 -3.28 -22.05
N ARG A 156 9.48 -3.74 -23.26
CA ARG A 156 10.38 -3.63 -24.43
C ARG A 156 10.61 -2.15 -24.76
N SER A 157 9.55 -1.35 -24.85
CA SER A 157 9.69 0.09 -25.15
C SER A 157 10.51 0.83 -24.10
N LEU A 158 10.36 0.49 -22.82
CA LEU A 158 11.17 1.06 -21.73
C LEU A 158 12.65 0.68 -21.87
N GLN A 159 12.94 -0.56 -22.28
CA GLN A 159 14.30 -1.00 -22.55
C GLN A 159 14.89 -0.26 -23.74
N ASP A 160 14.15 -0.18 -24.86
CA ASP A 160 14.59 0.54 -26.08
C ASP A 160 14.92 2.02 -25.76
N MET A 161 14.14 2.67 -24.89
CA MET A 161 14.40 4.05 -24.46
C MET A 161 15.72 4.16 -23.68
N ARG A 162 16.00 3.24 -22.76
CA ARG A 162 17.27 3.22 -22.01
C ARG A 162 18.46 2.96 -22.95
N ASP A 163 18.30 2.07 -23.91
CA ASP A 163 19.33 1.77 -24.90
C ASP A 163 19.64 2.99 -25.79
N ASN A 164 18.65 3.87 -25.99
CA ASN A 164 18.81 5.17 -26.63
C ASN A 164 19.27 6.29 -25.68
N SER A 165 19.73 5.95 -24.46
CA SER A 165 20.21 6.89 -23.44
C SER A 165 19.15 7.85 -22.90
N GLU A 166 17.87 7.50 -23.01
CA GLU A 166 16.81 8.23 -22.34
C GLU A 166 16.81 7.90 -20.83
N THR A 167 16.69 8.91 -20.00
CA THR A 167 16.74 8.78 -18.54
C THR A 167 15.38 8.95 -17.86
N ILE A 168 14.36 9.29 -18.66
CA ILE A 168 13.02 9.57 -18.14
C ILE A 168 11.95 9.14 -19.14
N ALA A 169 10.89 8.48 -18.64
CA ALA A 169 9.79 8.00 -19.45
C ALA A 169 8.45 8.08 -18.71
N LEU A 170 7.35 8.11 -19.48
CA LEU A 170 5.98 8.02 -19.00
C LEU A 170 5.34 6.72 -19.48
N LEU A 171 4.72 5.99 -18.55
CA LEU A 171 3.83 4.87 -18.85
C LEU A 171 2.38 5.33 -18.69
N TYR A 172 1.69 5.48 -19.81
CA TYR A 172 0.29 5.85 -19.83
C TYR A 172 -0.59 4.60 -20.00
N HIS A 173 -1.13 4.08 -18.92
CA HIS A 173 -2.02 2.94 -18.94
C HIS A 173 -3.28 3.21 -18.12
N ALA A 174 -4.44 2.81 -18.62
CA ALA A 174 -5.71 2.90 -17.91
C ALA A 174 -5.65 2.20 -16.54
N THR A 175 -6.49 2.66 -15.60
CA THR A 175 -6.61 2.02 -14.29
C THR A 175 -7.08 0.58 -14.45
N GLY A 176 -6.48 -0.35 -13.68
CA GLY A 176 -6.82 -1.78 -13.72
C GLY A 176 -6.03 -2.61 -14.74
N THR A 177 -5.19 -2.02 -15.59
CA THR A 177 -4.36 -2.74 -16.57
C THR A 177 -3.03 -3.26 -16.02
N GLY A 178 -2.71 -2.95 -14.74
CA GLY A 178 -1.51 -3.44 -14.07
C GLY A 178 -0.26 -2.57 -14.24
N LYS A 179 -0.41 -1.23 -14.29
CA LYS A 179 0.72 -0.28 -14.33
C LYS A 179 1.82 -0.58 -13.33
N THR A 180 1.44 -0.76 -12.06
CA THR A 180 2.38 -1.04 -10.97
C THR A 180 3.13 -2.35 -11.19
N VAL A 181 2.46 -3.38 -11.71
CA VAL A 181 3.10 -4.66 -12.09
C VAL A 181 4.17 -4.43 -13.15
N THR A 182 3.84 -3.68 -14.21
CA THR A 182 4.79 -3.35 -15.29
C THR A 182 6.00 -2.59 -14.73
N ALA A 183 5.77 -1.58 -13.88
CA ALA A 183 6.84 -0.78 -13.27
C ALA A 183 7.75 -1.62 -12.35
N VAL A 184 7.18 -2.52 -11.56
CA VAL A 184 7.96 -3.44 -10.69
C VAL A 184 8.81 -4.40 -11.53
N MET A 185 8.26 -4.94 -12.62
CA MET A 185 9.01 -5.84 -13.52
C MET A 185 10.12 -5.09 -14.24
N ASP A 186 9.88 -3.86 -14.66
CA ASP A 186 10.91 -3.03 -15.27
C ASP A 186 12.04 -2.69 -14.29
N ALA A 187 11.70 -2.25 -13.08
CA ALA A 187 12.66 -1.98 -12.02
C ALA A 187 13.48 -3.23 -11.64
N LYS A 188 12.82 -4.40 -11.59
CA LYS A 188 13.50 -5.69 -11.36
C LYS A 188 14.51 -6.02 -12.47
N ASN A 189 14.17 -5.75 -13.73
CA ASN A 189 15.04 -5.98 -14.86
C ASN A 189 16.25 -5.03 -14.87
N CYS A 190 16.05 -3.78 -14.46
CA CYS A 190 17.14 -2.81 -14.35
C CYS A 190 18.08 -3.12 -13.18
N GLY A 191 17.58 -3.71 -12.12
CA GLY A 191 18.31 -3.84 -10.85
C GLY A 191 18.52 -2.47 -10.15
N GLY A 192 19.43 -2.45 -9.16
CA GLY A 192 19.70 -1.24 -8.40
C GLY A 192 18.62 -0.90 -7.34
N ARG A 193 18.84 0.16 -6.57
CA ARG A 193 17.91 0.62 -5.54
C ARG A 193 16.77 1.43 -6.15
N VAL A 194 15.57 1.19 -5.64
CA VAL A 194 14.33 1.79 -6.17
C VAL A 194 13.67 2.69 -5.13
N LEU A 195 13.26 3.89 -5.56
CA LEU A 195 12.32 4.73 -4.83
C LEU A 195 10.98 4.77 -5.58
N PHE A 196 9.94 4.27 -4.97
CA PHE A 196 8.56 4.37 -5.45
C PHE A 196 7.83 5.46 -4.68
N LEU A 197 7.29 6.46 -5.38
CA LEU A 197 6.59 7.60 -4.81
C LEU A 197 5.11 7.56 -5.14
N ALA A 198 4.28 7.70 -4.10
CA ALA A 198 2.85 7.89 -4.23
C ALA A 198 2.34 8.93 -3.22
N HIS A 199 1.11 9.40 -3.39
CA HIS A 199 0.54 10.46 -2.54
C HIS A 199 -0.40 9.94 -1.45
N THR A 200 -0.84 8.66 -1.52
CA THR A 200 -1.71 8.05 -0.49
C THR A 200 -1.07 6.82 0.12
N GLN A 201 -1.41 6.56 1.38
CA GLN A 201 -0.97 5.38 2.11
C GLN A 201 -1.43 4.08 1.44
N GLU A 202 -2.64 4.07 0.87
CA GLU A 202 -3.20 2.92 0.17
C GLU A 202 -2.35 2.51 -1.04
N LEU A 203 -1.96 3.48 -1.88
CA LEU A 203 -1.10 3.24 -3.04
C LEU A 203 0.30 2.75 -2.61
N ILE A 204 0.86 3.30 -1.53
CA ILE A 204 2.14 2.87 -0.99
C ILE A 204 2.06 1.42 -0.50
N ASN A 205 1.02 1.06 0.25
CA ASN A 205 0.82 -0.31 0.73
C ASN A 205 0.64 -1.28 -0.44
N GLN A 206 -0.19 -0.93 -1.42
CA GLN A 206 -0.40 -1.73 -2.63
C GLN A 206 0.89 -1.94 -3.43
N ALA A 207 1.69 -0.89 -3.61
CA ALA A 207 2.99 -0.99 -4.27
C ALA A 207 3.96 -1.87 -3.48
N THR A 208 4.04 -1.68 -2.16
CA THR A 208 4.86 -2.50 -1.25
C THR A 208 4.54 -3.98 -1.40
N GLU A 209 3.27 -4.35 -1.38
CA GLU A 209 2.83 -5.74 -1.57
C GLU A 209 3.17 -6.26 -2.97
N THR A 210 3.00 -5.43 -4.00
CA THR A 210 3.33 -5.79 -5.37
C THR A 210 4.83 -6.05 -5.53
N PHE A 211 5.69 -5.18 -4.98
CA PHE A 211 7.14 -5.40 -4.99
C PHE A 211 7.53 -6.68 -4.25
N ARG A 212 6.99 -6.92 -3.06
CA ARG A 212 7.27 -8.13 -2.28
C ARG A 212 6.87 -9.40 -3.02
N LYS A 213 5.74 -9.36 -3.71
CA LYS A 213 5.23 -10.49 -4.49
C LYS A 213 6.07 -10.77 -5.74
N LEU A 214 6.46 -9.74 -6.47
CA LEU A 214 7.10 -9.89 -7.78
C LEU A 214 8.63 -9.88 -7.72
N TRP A 215 9.18 -9.31 -6.65
CA TRP A 215 10.64 -9.24 -6.43
C TRP A 215 11.02 -9.68 -5.02
N PRO A 216 10.75 -10.94 -4.63
CA PRO A 216 10.92 -11.43 -3.27
C PRO A 216 12.38 -11.50 -2.80
N SER A 217 13.36 -11.41 -3.70
CA SER A 217 14.78 -11.45 -3.39
C SER A 217 15.33 -10.15 -2.80
N VAL A 218 14.55 -9.06 -2.81
CA VAL A 218 14.97 -7.75 -2.30
C VAL A 218 14.16 -7.33 -1.08
N THR A 219 14.74 -6.43 -0.30
CA THR A 219 14.05 -5.83 0.85
C THR A 219 13.16 -4.69 0.38
N VAL A 220 11.91 -4.67 0.87
CA VAL A 220 10.94 -3.63 0.54
C VAL A 220 10.51 -2.92 1.80
N GLY A 221 10.87 -1.66 1.93
CA GLY A 221 10.54 -0.78 3.05
C GLY A 221 9.51 0.28 2.69
N ARG A 222 8.94 0.90 3.72
CA ARG A 222 8.02 2.05 3.59
C ARG A 222 8.64 3.31 4.17
N TYR A 223 8.30 4.46 3.58
CA TYR A 223 8.74 5.77 4.07
C TYR A 223 7.57 6.75 4.08
N MET A 224 6.78 6.71 5.16
CA MET A 224 5.59 7.54 5.32
C MET A 224 5.27 7.72 6.80
N GLU A 225 4.69 8.86 7.17
CA GLU A 225 4.27 9.17 8.55
C GLU A 225 5.30 8.74 9.61
N SER A 226 4.96 7.81 10.49
CA SER A 226 5.84 7.26 11.53
C SER A 226 6.75 6.13 11.03
N ILE A 227 6.49 5.56 9.86
CA ILE A 227 7.28 4.45 9.31
C ILE A 227 8.41 5.02 8.45
N LYS A 228 9.67 4.81 8.85
CA LYS A 228 10.88 5.32 8.18
C LYS A 228 11.89 4.21 7.93
N GLN A 229 11.79 3.54 6.78
CA GLN A 229 12.68 2.44 6.37
C GLN A 229 13.54 2.83 5.15
N PRO A 230 14.46 3.81 5.29
CA PRO A 230 15.21 4.39 4.16
C PRO A 230 16.24 3.43 3.56
N ASN A 231 16.67 2.40 4.31
CA ASN A 231 17.78 1.52 3.93
C ASN A 231 17.36 0.29 3.12
N ALA A 232 16.05 0.10 2.89
CA ALA A 232 15.57 -1.01 2.05
C ALA A 232 16.06 -0.86 0.59
N HIS A 233 16.16 -1.97 -0.11
CA HIS A 233 16.51 -1.96 -1.55
C HIS A 233 15.44 -1.24 -2.36
N VAL A 234 14.17 -1.52 -2.09
CA VAL A 234 13.02 -0.77 -2.59
C VAL A 234 12.40 0.02 -1.45
N VAL A 235 12.27 1.32 -1.62
CA VAL A 235 11.58 2.21 -0.67
C VAL A 235 10.29 2.70 -1.30
N CYS A 236 9.14 2.31 -0.75
CA CYS A 236 7.84 2.85 -1.15
C CYS A 236 7.49 4.02 -0.21
N GLY A 237 7.56 5.24 -0.71
CA GLY A 237 7.43 6.46 0.10
C GLY A 237 6.28 7.36 -0.27
N SER A 238 5.71 8.05 0.73
CA SER A 238 4.85 9.19 0.42
C SER A 238 5.72 10.37 -0.02
N VAL A 239 5.32 11.01 -1.11
CA VAL A 239 6.08 12.15 -1.63
C VAL A 239 6.25 13.24 -0.57
N GLN A 240 5.24 13.44 0.29
CA GLN A 240 5.27 14.43 1.38
C GLN A 240 6.35 14.07 2.42
N SER A 241 6.38 12.80 2.87
CA SER A 241 7.36 12.35 3.86
C SER A 241 8.79 12.39 3.33
N VAL A 242 8.99 12.00 2.07
CA VAL A 242 10.30 12.06 1.42
C VAL A 242 10.75 13.50 1.25
N ALA A 243 9.88 14.39 0.77
CA ALA A 243 10.18 15.81 0.57
C ALA A 243 10.53 16.57 1.87
N LEU A 244 9.98 16.11 3.01
CA LEU A 244 10.27 16.69 4.33
C LEU A 244 11.61 16.24 4.90
N HIS A 245 12.16 15.12 4.45
CA HIS A 245 13.36 14.48 5.04
C HIS A 245 14.38 14.08 3.97
N LEU A 246 14.57 14.90 2.93
CA LEU A 246 15.55 14.64 1.87
C LEU A 246 16.96 14.46 2.40
N GLU A 247 17.31 15.15 3.48
CA GLU A 247 18.60 15.08 4.13
C GLU A 247 18.97 13.69 4.68
N GLN A 248 17.98 12.81 4.84
CA GLN A 248 18.20 11.41 5.24
C GLN A 248 18.66 10.52 4.08
N PHE A 249 18.63 11.04 2.86
CA PHE A 249 19.03 10.32 1.67
C PHE A 249 20.17 11.07 0.97
N LYS A 250 21.11 10.33 0.40
CA LYS A 250 22.02 10.91 -0.59
C LYS A 250 21.28 11.17 -1.90
N ASP A 251 21.70 12.14 -2.66
CA ASP A 251 21.08 12.46 -3.97
C ASP A 251 21.22 11.34 -5.02
N ASP A 252 22.22 10.47 -4.85
CA ASP A 252 22.50 9.27 -5.63
C ASP A 252 22.01 7.97 -4.96
N ALA A 253 21.15 8.05 -3.94
CA ALA A 253 20.75 6.90 -3.14
C ALA A 253 19.91 5.86 -3.92
N PHE A 254 19.30 6.24 -5.02
CA PHE A 254 18.41 5.40 -5.80
C PHE A 254 18.79 5.42 -7.28
N ASP A 255 18.87 4.24 -7.89
CA ASP A 255 19.16 4.07 -9.32
C ASP A 255 17.90 4.22 -10.16
N TYR A 256 16.75 3.89 -9.59
CA TYR A 256 15.46 3.91 -10.28
C TYR A 256 14.39 4.63 -9.45
N LEU A 257 13.76 5.61 -10.06
CA LEU A 257 12.67 6.39 -9.44
C LEU A 257 11.36 6.12 -10.15
N ILE A 258 10.32 5.71 -9.40
CA ILE A 258 8.97 5.52 -9.93
C ILE A 258 8.05 6.55 -9.28
N VAL A 259 7.31 7.28 -10.11
CA VAL A 259 6.31 8.27 -9.68
C VAL A 259 4.93 7.78 -10.07
N ASP A 260 4.17 7.30 -9.10
CA ASP A 260 2.79 6.91 -9.34
C ASP A 260 1.87 8.14 -9.36
N GLU A 261 0.79 8.06 -10.15
CA GLU A 261 -0.09 9.17 -10.46
C GLU A 261 0.71 10.42 -10.92
N ALA A 262 1.58 10.21 -11.91
CA ALA A 262 2.52 11.22 -12.43
C ALA A 262 1.86 12.53 -12.89
N HIS A 263 0.53 12.55 -13.05
CA HIS A 263 -0.21 13.79 -13.30
C HIS A 263 -0.15 14.79 -12.14
N HIS A 264 0.30 14.37 -10.95
CA HIS A 264 0.60 15.27 -9.83
C HIS A 264 2.05 15.78 -9.81
N ALA A 265 2.91 15.35 -10.75
CA ALA A 265 4.33 15.67 -10.74
C ALA A 265 4.63 17.18 -10.89
N ALA A 266 3.68 17.96 -11.37
CA ALA A 266 3.78 19.42 -11.46
C ALA A 266 3.73 20.13 -10.08
N ALA A 267 3.23 19.47 -9.04
CA ALA A 267 3.16 20.07 -7.71
C ALA A 267 4.54 20.27 -7.09
N ASP A 268 4.73 21.36 -6.35
CA ASP A 268 6.01 21.77 -5.75
C ASP A 268 6.68 20.67 -4.93
N THR A 269 5.89 19.87 -4.20
CA THR A 269 6.39 18.76 -3.39
C THR A 269 7.05 17.68 -4.25
N TYR A 270 6.45 17.34 -5.40
CA TYR A 270 7.02 16.39 -6.35
C TYR A 270 8.28 16.96 -7.01
N GLN A 271 8.22 18.23 -7.45
CA GLN A 271 9.36 18.92 -8.08
C GLN A 271 10.57 18.96 -7.13
N LYS A 272 10.35 19.20 -5.84
CA LYS A 272 11.39 19.18 -4.83
C LYS A 272 12.09 17.82 -4.75
N VAL A 273 11.34 16.71 -4.80
CA VAL A 273 11.89 15.35 -4.74
C VAL A 273 12.59 14.99 -6.05
N LEU A 274 11.96 15.27 -7.19
CA LEU A 274 12.50 14.98 -8.52
C LEU A 274 13.79 15.74 -8.82
N SER A 275 13.92 16.98 -8.35
CA SER A 275 15.13 17.78 -8.53
C SER A 275 16.27 17.40 -7.57
N TYR A 276 15.95 16.74 -6.45
CA TYR A 276 16.95 16.31 -5.48
C TYR A 276 17.68 15.05 -5.92
N PHE A 277 16.92 14.00 -6.29
CA PHE A 277 17.51 12.71 -6.65
C PHE A 277 18.06 12.70 -8.08
N LYS A 278 19.14 11.92 -8.28
CA LYS A 278 19.83 11.74 -9.55
C LYS A 278 19.80 10.27 -9.98
N PRO A 279 18.61 9.67 -10.19
CA PRO A 279 18.51 8.27 -10.60
C PRO A 279 19.04 8.07 -12.02
N ALA A 280 19.46 6.85 -12.32
CA ALA A 280 19.80 6.47 -13.69
C ALA A 280 18.55 6.48 -14.60
N PHE A 281 17.37 6.17 -14.04
CA PHE A 281 16.11 6.20 -14.77
C PHE A 281 14.92 6.62 -13.92
N THR A 282 14.03 7.44 -14.48
CA THR A 282 12.78 7.88 -13.83
C THR A 282 11.58 7.45 -14.66
N LEU A 283 10.63 6.73 -14.05
CA LEU A 283 9.39 6.29 -14.67
C LEU A 283 8.17 6.96 -14.01
N GLY A 284 7.43 7.71 -14.80
CA GLY A 284 6.10 8.20 -14.41
C GLY A 284 5.01 7.20 -14.79
N LEU A 285 4.07 6.95 -13.88
CA LEU A 285 2.88 6.14 -14.13
C LEU A 285 1.65 7.04 -14.10
N THR A 286 0.78 6.96 -15.10
CA THR A 286 -0.48 7.70 -15.09
C THR A 286 -1.58 6.96 -15.84
N ALA A 287 -2.82 7.17 -15.42
CA ALA A 287 -4.01 6.72 -16.14
C ALA A 287 -4.67 7.85 -16.95
N THR A 288 -4.34 9.09 -16.66
CA THR A 288 -4.97 10.28 -17.26
C THR A 288 -3.91 11.35 -17.53
N PRO A 289 -3.23 11.33 -18.67
CA PRO A 289 -2.29 12.39 -19.01
C PRO A 289 -3.01 13.71 -19.36
N GLU A 290 -4.31 13.66 -19.60
CA GLU A 290 -5.10 14.74 -20.19
C GLU A 290 -5.93 15.55 -19.17
N ARG A 291 -5.43 15.79 -17.96
CA ARG A 291 -6.06 16.82 -17.11
C ARG A 291 -5.66 18.20 -17.61
N THR A 292 -6.64 18.94 -18.04
CA THR A 292 -6.72 20.09 -18.95
C THR A 292 -5.74 21.23 -18.79
N ASP A 293 -5.18 21.49 -17.63
CA ASP A 293 -4.26 22.63 -17.39
C ASP A 293 -2.80 22.21 -17.12
N ASP A 294 -2.57 20.96 -16.66
CA ASP A 294 -1.25 20.46 -16.28
C ASP A 294 -0.57 19.58 -17.36
N ASN A 295 -1.23 19.33 -18.49
CA ASN A 295 -0.75 18.40 -19.54
C ASN A 295 0.59 18.77 -20.12
N LYS A 296 0.82 20.04 -20.40
CA LYS A 296 2.10 20.50 -20.93
C LYS A 296 3.23 20.23 -19.93
N VAL A 297 2.96 20.47 -18.65
CA VAL A 297 3.96 20.30 -17.59
C VAL A 297 4.35 18.85 -17.40
N ILE A 298 3.42 17.88 -17.49
CA ILE A 298 3.72 16.45 -17.35
C ILE A 298 4.56 15.96 -18.51
N LEU A 299 4.19 16.32 -19.72
CA LEU A 299 4.96 15.97 -20.92
C LEU A 299 6.31 16.71 -20.96
N ASP A 300 6.39 17.93 -20.41
CA ASP A 300 7.65 18.65 -20.26
C ASP A 300 8.57 17.97 -19.23
N ILE A 301 8.01 17.37 -18.17
CA ILE A 301 8.76 16.62 -17.15
C ILE A 301 9.21 15.28 -17.71
N PHE A 302 8.26 14.44 -18.17
CA PHE A 302 8.54 13.07 -18.59
C PHE A 302 8.93 12.93 -20.05
N LYS A 303 8.85 14.00 -20.83
CA LYS A 303 9.26 14.17 -22.25
C LYS A 303 8.72 13.10 -23.20
N ASN A 304 8.93 11.82 -22.90
CA ASN A 304 8.66 10.70 -23.80
C ASN A 304 7.66 9.71 -23.14
N THR A 305 6.65 9.29 -23.89
CA THR A 305 5.74 8.21 -23.49
C THR A 305 6.27 6.89 -24.05
N ALA A 306 6.68 5.99 -23.13
CA ALA A 306 7.19 4.68 -23.50
C ALA A 306 6.10 3.79 -24.11
N HIS A 307 4.91 3.78 -23.50
CA HIS A 307 3.80 2.98 -24.00
C HIS A 307 2.47 3.62 -23.57
N LYS A 308 1.48 3.56 -24.47
CA LYS A 308 0.14 4.11 -24.25
C LYS A 308 -0.91 3.01 -24.37
N LEU A 309 -1.76 2.88 -23.32
CA LEU A 309 -2.93 2.02 -23.30
C LEU A 309 -4.08 2.75 -22.61
N ASP A 310 -4.87 3.48 -23.39
CA ASP A 310 -6.05 4.18 -22.88
C ASP A 310 -7.22 3.21 -22.60
N ILE A 311 -8.28 3.72 -21.96
CA ILE A 311 -9.45 2.92 -21.56
C ILE A 311 -10.12 2.29 -22.78
N GLN A 312 -10.27 3.03 -23.88
CA GLN A 312 -10.93 2.53 -25.07
C GLN A 312 -10.16 1.36 -25.66
N THR A 313 -8.88 1.53 -25.92
CA THR A 313 -8.01 0.47 -26.42
C THR A 313 -7.98 -0.73 -25.49
N ALA A 314 -7.92 -0.50 -24.17
CA ALA A 314 -7.90 -1.59 -23.18
C ALA A 314 -9.22 -2.41 -23.18
N VAL A 315 -10.35 -1.78 -23.45
CA VAL A 315 -11.63 -2.47 -23.63
C VAL A 315 -11.67 -3.22 -24.96
N GLU A 316 -11.19 -2.61 -26.05
CA GLU A 316 -11.18 -3.21 -27.38
C GLU A 316 -10.34 -4.49 -27.44
N ILE A 317 -9.18 -4.51 -26.73
CA ILE A 317 -8.32 -5.71 -26.65
C ILE A 317 -8.73 -6.69 -25.55
N GLY A 318 -9.83 -6.42 -24.82
CA GLY A 318 -10.37 -7.32 -23.80
C GLY A 318 -9.64 -7.29 -22.44
N GLU A 319 -8.74 -6.34 -22.22
CA GLU A 319 -8.04 -6.16 -20.94
C GLU A 319 -8.92 -5.51 -19.86
N LEU A 320 -9.86 -4.69 -20.27
CA LEU A 320 -10.89 -4.11 -19.43
C LEU A 320 -12.28 -4.51 -19.94
N VAL A 321 -13.21 -4.61 -19.02
CA VAL A 321 -14.63 -4.87 -19.37
C VAL A 321 -15.27 -3.61 -19.94
N PRO A 322 -16.21 -3.73 -20.89
CA PRO A 322 -16.95 -2.59 -21.40
C PRO A 322 -17.69 -1.84 -20.30
N ILE A 323 -17.60 -0.51 -20.35
CA ILE A 323 -18.28 0.36 -19.39
C ILE A 323 -19.75 0.48 -19.80
N ARG A 324 -20.66 0.08 -18.91
CA ARG A 324 -22.10 0.35 -19.06
C ARG A 324 -22.50 1.49 -18.15
N CYS A 325 -22.77 2.65 -18.72
CA CYS A 325 -23.22 3.82 -17.98
C CYS A 325 -24.74 3.85 -17.92
N ILE A 326 -25.32 3.87 -16.72
CA ILE A 326 -26.74 4.04 -16.49
C ILE A 326 -26.96 5.44 -15.88
N ARG A 327 -27.62 6.31 -16.64
CA ARG A 327 -27.95 7.64 -16.15
C ARG A 327 -29.32 7.61 -15.46
N ILE A 328 -29.32 7.90 -14.16
CA ILE A 328 -30.54 8.00 -13.37
C ILE A 328 -30.94 9.47 -13.31
N HIS A 329 -32.14 9.79 -13.81
CA HIS A 329 -32.70 11.13 -13.67
C HIS A 329 -33.37 11.26 -12.30
N THR A 330 -33.03 12.31 -11.58
CA THR A 330 -33.63 12.67 -10.29
C THR A 330 -34.23 14.07 -10.40
N ASN A 331 -35.35 14.35 -9.73
CA ASN A 331 -36.02 15.65 -9.69
C ASN A 331 -35.36 16.59 -8.67
N ILE A 332 -34.04 16.45 -8.44
CA ILE A 332 -33.33 17.33 -7.50
C ILE A 332 -33.04 18.67 -8.20
N ASP A 333 -33.61 19.71 -7.63
CA ASP A 333 -33.32 21.08 -8.05
C ASP A 333 -32.10 21.64 -7.31
N LEU A 334 -30.97 21.71 -8.02
CA LEU A 334 -29.71 22.25 -7.51
C LEU A 334 -29.63 23.80 -7.69
N THR A 335 -30.62 24.44 -8.31
CA THR A 335 -30.58 25.90 -8.55
C THR A 335 -30.57 26.72 -7.26
N LYS A 336 -31.04 26.14 -6.17
CA LYS A 336 -31.04 26.73 -4.83
C LYS A 336 -29.81 26.42 -3.97
N VAL A 337 -28.86 25.68 -4.50
CA VAL A 337 -27.59 25.37 -3.83
C VAL A 337 -26.58 26.45 -4.17
N ARG A 338 -26.02 27.11 -3.17
CA ARG A 338 -25.03 28.18 -3.39
C ARG A 338 -23.78 27.59 -4.05
N PHE A 339 -23.33 28.24 -5.10
CA PHE A 339 -22.15 27.93 -5.87
C PHE A 339 -21.20 29.13 -5.86
N ASN A 340 -19.94 28.91 -5.47
CA ASN A 340 -18.92 29.96 -5.35
C ASN A 340 -18.00 30.06 -6.56
N SER A 341 -18.46 29.68 -7.75
CA SER A 341 -17.71 29.59 -9.02
C SER A 341 -16.68 28.46 -9.11
N VAL A 342 -16.41 27.76 -8.02
CA VAL A 342 -15.46 26.62 -7.97
C VAL A 342 -16.16 25.36 -7.48
N GLN A 343 -16.94 25.47 -6.40
CA GLN A 343 -17.63 24.34 -5.78
C GLN A 343 -18.95 24.74 -5.16
N TYR A 344 -19.86 23.78 -5.03
CA TYR A 344 -21.12 23.96 -4.32
C TYR A 344 -20.87 23.99 -2.80
N ASN A 345 -21.71 24.76 -2.09
CA ASN A 345 -21.70 24.77 -0.63
C ASN A 345 -22.10 23.37 -0.11
N ILE A 346 -21.21 22.71 0.62
CA ILE A 346 -21.38 21.32 1.07
C ILE A 346 -22.65 21.16 1.95
N ARG A 347 -22.90 22.08 2.88
CA ARG A 347 -24.08 22.01 3.77
C ARG A 347 -25.39 22.17 3.02
N ASP A 348 -25.45 23.12 2.06
CA ASP A 348 -26.61 23.31 1.20
C ASP A 348 -26.83 22.09 0.31
N LEU A 349 -25.72 21.53 -0.22
CA LEU A 349 -25.72 20.34 -1.05
C LEU A 349 -26.23 19.12 -0.26
N GLU A 350 -25.74 18.88 0.95
CA GLU A 350 -26.18 17.79 1.81
C GLU A 350 -27.68 17.90 2.13
N SER A 351 -28.17 19.08 2.47
CA SER A 351 -29.59 19.29 2.79
C SER A 351 -30.52 19.03 1.61
N LYS A 352 -30.03 19.16 0.37
CA LYS A 352 -30.82 18.98 -0.86
C LYS A 352 -30.61 17.62 -1.51
N ILE A 353 -29.45 17.03 -1.29
CA ILE A 353 -29.09 15.71 -1.85
C ILE A 353 -29.58 14.56 -0.95
N TYR A 354 -29.69 14.77 0.36
CA TYR A 354 -30.16 13.76 1.29
C TYR A 354 -31.69 13.61 1.23
N VAL A 355 -32.17 13.07 0.11
CA VAL A 355 -33.60 12.80 -0.13
C VAL A 355 -33.79 11.29 -0.07
N PRO A 356 -34.56 10.75 0.91
CA PRO A 356 -34.78 9.31 1.09
C PRO A 356 -35.24 8.60 -0.18
N GLU A 357 -36.13 9.22 -0.96
CA GLU A 357 -36.65 8.69 -2.22
C GLU A 357 -35.55 8.50 -3.27
N ARG A 358 -34.60 9.45 -3.35
CA ARG A 358 -33.46 9.34 -4.26
C ARG A 358 -32.54 8.22 -3.84
N ASN A 359 -32.24 8.12 -2.55
CA ASN A 359 -31.36 7.08 -2.03
C ASN A 359 -31.96 5.71 -2.29
N ARG A 360 -33.29 5.58 -2.10
CA ARG A 360 -34.03 4.37 -2.45
C ARG A 360 -33.94 4.05 -3.95
N LEU A 361 -34.15 5.04 -4.82
CA LEU A 361 -34.01 4.88 -6.26
C LEU A 361 -32.60 4.39 -6.66
N ILE A 362 -31.55 4.95 -6.04
CA ILE A 362 -30.18 4.52 -6.27
C ILE A 362 -29.99 3.04 -5.86
N VAL A 363 -30.46 2.67 -4.66
CA VAL A 363 -30.39 1.30 -4.17
C VAL A 363 -31.17 0.34 -5.06
N ASP A 364 -32.41 0.68 -5.42
CA ASP A 364 -33.25 -0.14 -6.28
C ASP A 364 -32.62 -0.33 -7.67
N THR A 365 -32.05 0.75 -8.24
CA THR A 365 -31.32 0.67 -9.51
C THR A 365 -30.09 -0.20 -9.38
N TRP A 366 -29.35 -0.07 -8.30
CA TRP A 366 -28.17 -0.90 -8.04
C TRP A 366 -28.56 -2.38 -7.90
N LEU A 367 -29.61 -2.69 -7.13
CA LEU A 367 -30.14 -4.05 -6.99
C LEU A 367 -30.58 -4.63 -8.34
N GLN A 368 -31.18 -3.82 -9.21
CA GLN A 368 -31.64 -4.26 -10.51
C GLN A 368 -30.50 -4.62 -11.48
N TYR A 369 -29.41 -3.83 -11.47
CA TYR A 369 -28.37 -3.92 -12.51
C TYR A 369 -27.03 -4.48 -12.03
N VAL A 370 -26.78 -4.51 -10.71
CA VAL A 370 -25.45 -4.80 -10.15
C VAL A 370 -25.48 -5.92 -9.10
N ARG A 371 -26.68 -6.36 -8.65
CA ARG A 371 -26.91 -7.28 -7.53
C ARG A 371 -25.91 -8.44 -7.42
N ASP A 372 -25.59 -9.08 -8.54
CA ASP A 372 -24.75 -10.28 -8.60
C ASP A 372 -23.29 -9.97 -8.98
N LYS A 373 -22.91 -8.70 -9.04
CA LYS A 373 -21.57 -8.25 -9.39
C LYS A 373 -20.85 -7.70 -8.17
N ARG A 374 -19.53 -7.86 -8.15
CA ARG A 374 -18.70 -7.17 -7.15
C ARG A 374 -18.78 -5.67 -7.42
N ALA A 375 -19.53 -4.95 -6.59
CA ALA A 375 -19.53 -3.49 -6.61
C ALA A 375 -18.24 -2.99 -5.97
N SER A 376 -17.56 -2.06 -6.64
CA SER A 376 -16.44 -1.36 -6.01
C SER A 376 -16.96 -0.49 -4.84
N SER A 377 -16.10 -0.22 -3.87
CA SER A 377 -16.36 0.43 -2.58
C SER A 377 -16.98 1.84 -2.62
N PHE A 378 -17.28 2.40 -3.79
CA PHE A 378 -17.73 3.79 -3.95
C PHE A 378 -19.06 4.10 -3.26
N TYR A 379 -19.90 3.10 -2.98
CA TYR A 379 -21.23 3.28 -2.34
C TYR A 379 -21.23 3.15 -0.81
N ARG A 380 -20.16 2.63 -0.19
CA ARG A 380 -20.14 2.41 1.26
C ARG A 380 -20.06 3.70 2.09
N HIS A 381 -19.46 4.76 1.56
CA HIS A 381 -19.30 6.02 2.31
C HIS A 381 -20.56 6.88 2.40
N HIS A 382 -21.59 6.65 1.58
CA HIS A 382 -22.81 7.48 1.57
C HIS A 382 -24.06 6.80 2.14
N LEU A 383 -23.97 5.52 2.55
CA LEU A 383 -25.11 4.76 3.08
C LEU A 383 -24.91 4.29 4.53
N ALA A 384 -24.00 4.88 5.28
CA ALA A 384 -23.92 4.62 6.72
C ALA A 384 -25.22 5.08 7.39
N PRO A 385 -26.01 4.21 8.02
CA PRO A 385 -27.12 4.66 8.85
C PRO A 385 -26.56 5.40 10.06
N LYS A 386 -27.31 6.41 10.51
CA LYS A 386 -27.04 7.08 11.79
C LYS A 386 -27.25 6.10 12.92
#